data_e6d03258fbcafd681362ac847050ef34
#
_entry.id   e6d03258fbcafd681362ac847050ef34
#
_cell.length_a   1.000
_cell.length_b   1.000
_cell.length_c   1.000
_cell.angle_alpha   90.00
_cell.angle_beta   90.00
_cell.angle_gamma   90.00
#
_symmetry.space_group_name_H-M   'P 1'
#
loop_
_entity.id
_entity.type
_entity.pdbx_description
1 polymer ?
#
loop_
_entity_poly.entity_id
_entity_poly.type
_entity_poly.pdbx_seq_one_letter_code
_entity_poly.pdbx_strand_id
1 'polypeptide(L)'
;AELDVDGLNEILSLGPARTPGSGVFYGFHELLPGCYLTCSVFGRKMTQYFHLESRPHFDSYEETVEKTSFLIQDAIKRQMVSDVPICTFLSGGVDSSVVSAVCAAELKKQGKKLTTFSFDFIDNDKYFKANSFQPSQDRPYVDKMVSFLDSDHHYLECDNKMQADLLYRSVDAH
;
A
#
# COMPACT_ATOMS: atom_id res chain seq x y z
N ALA A 1 26.57 -4.54 5.61
CA ALA A 1 26.00 -4.26 6.93
C ALA A 1 26.10 -5.53 7.77
N GLU A 2 26.36 -5.39 9.06
CA GLU A 2 26.40 -6.49 10.02
C GLU A 2 24.97 -6.72 10.53
N LEU A 3 24.57 -8.01 10.64
CA LEU A 3 23.25 -8.36 11.17
C LEU A 3 23.24 -8.18 12.68
N ASP A 4 22.18 -7.59 13.21
CA ASP A 4 21.88 -7.55 14.62
C ASP A 4 21.19 -8.85 15.03
N VAL A 5 21.69 -9.50 16.09
CA VAL A 5 21.16 -10.80 16.52
C VAL A 5 19.72 -10.67 17.01
N ASP A 6 19.40 -9.61 17.71
CA ASP A 6 18.04 -9.37 18.23
C ASP A 6 17.08 -9.05 17.08
N GLY A 7 17.51 -8.23 16.10
CA GLY A 7 16.73 -7.95 14.90
C GLY A 7 16.51 -9.20 14.03
N LEU A 8 17.49 -10.09 13.93
CA LEU A 8 17.32 -11.37 13.24
C LEU A 8 16.33 -12.29 13.97
N ASN A 9 16.43 -12.36 15.30
CA ASN A 9 15.49 -13.13 16.12
C ASN A 9 14.04 -12.61 15.97
N GLU A 10 13.83 -11.30 15.88
CA GLU A 10 12.50 -10.73 15.64
C GLU A 10 11.93 -11.19 14.31
N ILE A 11 12.70 -11.12 13.21
CA ILE A 11 12.23 -11.58 11.89
C ILE A 11 11.85 -13.06 11.93
N LEU A 12 12.67 -13.90 12.54
CA LEU A 12 12.41 -15.34 12.61
C LEU A 12 11.25 -15.71 13.53
N SER A 13 10.97 -14.90 14.56
CA SER A 13 9.91 -15.16 15.54
C SER A 13 8.60 -14.48 15.23
N LEU A 14 8.63 -13.24 14.74
CA LEU A 14 7.45 -12.39 14.50
C LEU A 14 7.10 -12.29 13.01
N GLY A 15 7.93 -12.81 12.11
CA GLY A 15 7.75 -12.70 10.67
C GLY A 15 7.86 -11.24 10.20
N PRO A 16 6.87 -10.69 9.47
CA PRO A 16 6.93 -9.32 8.96
C PRO A 16 6.73 -8.24 10.03
N ALA A 17 6.26 -8.62 11.22
CA ALA A 17 6.10 -7.70 12.34
C ALA A 17 7.45 -7.42 13.00
N ARG A 18 7.61 -6.22 13.57
CA ARG A 18 8.79 -5.80 14.32
C ARG A 18 8.41 -4.96 15.53
N THR A 19 9.26 -4.99 16.54
CA THR A 19 9.13 -4.04 17.66
C THR A 19 9.43 -2.63 17.16
N PRO A 20 8.54 -1.65 17.38
CA PRO A 20 8.78 -0.27 16.95
C PRO A 20 10.14 0.26 17.44
N GLY A 21 10.91 0.83 16.53
CA GLY A 21 12.26 1.35 16.79
C GLY A 21 13.39 0.34 16.63
N SER A 22 13.10 -0.95 16.46
CA SER A 22 14.11 -1.97 16.19
C SER A 22 14.59 -1.95 14.73
N GLY A 23 15.72 -2.56 14.46
CA GLY A 23 16.28 -2.73 13.11
C GLY A 23 16.95 -4.10 12.98
N VAL A 24 17.09 -4.57 11.75
CA VAL A 24 17.69 -5.88 11.43
C VAL A 24 19.20 -5.82 11.38
N PHE A 25 19.75 -4.64 11.10
CA PHE A 25 21.19 -4.44 10.96
C PHE A 25 21.72 -3.65 12.14
N TYR A 26 22.92 -4.00 12.59
CA TYR A 26 23.60 -3.32 13.69
C TYR A 26 23.73 -1.80 13.41
N GLY A 27 23.27 -1.00 14.38
CA GLY A 27 23.28 0.46 14.29
C GLY A 27 22.18 1.08 13.43
N PHE A 28 21.28 0.28 12.86
CA PHE A 28 20.10 0.77 12.15
C PHE A 28 18.87 0.68 13.08
N HIS A 29 18.10 1.74 13.11
CA HIS A 29 16.90 1.83 13.92
C HIS A 29 15.75 2.37 13.08
N GLU A 30 14.56 1.83 13.29
CA GLU A 30 13.35 2.34 12.67
C GLU A 30 12.98 3.70 13.26
N LEU A 31 12.53 4.63 12.42
CA LEU A 31 11.89 5.84 12.89
C LEU A 31 10.50 5.50 13.44
N LEU A 32 10.23 5.90 14.69
CA LEU A 32 8.95 5.58 15.32
C LEU A 32 7.76 6.16 14.54
N PRO A 33 6.62 5.44 14.45
CA PRO A 33 5.42 5.94 13.84
C PRO A 33 4.99 7.29 14.42
N GLY A 34 4.51 8.19 13.57
CA GLY A 34 4.11 9.53 13.99
C GLY A 34 5.25 10.45 14.40
N CYS A 35 6.50 10.10 14.05
CA CYS A 35 7.68 10.90 14.35
C CYS A 35 8.39 11.35 13.07
N TYR A 36 9.11 12.46 13.17
CA TYR A 36 10.09 12.86 12.19
C TYR A 36 11.45 13.10 12.85
N LEU A 37 12.52 12.90 12.11
CA LEU A 37 13.89 13.10 12.55
C LEU A 37 14.49 14.31 11.83
N THR A 38 14.95 15.29 12.62
CA THR A 38 15.76 16.40 12.10
C THR A 38 17.23 16.10 12.34
N CYS A 39 18.05 16.16 11.29
CA CYS A 39 19.51 16.02 11.36
C CYS A 39 20.16 17.35 11.01
N SER A 40 21.12 17.78 11.83
CA SER A 40 21.89 18.98 11.59
C SER A 40 23.34 18.78 12.05
N VAL A 41 24.18 19.77 11.83
CA VAL A 41 25.57 19.77 12.34
C VAL A 41 25.63 19.78 13.87
N PHE A 42 24.55 20.14 14.54
CA PHE A 42 24.44 20.17 16.01
C PHE A 42 23.88 18.86 16.59
N GLY A 43 23.54 17.88 15.75
CA GLY A 43 23.02 16.57 16.18
C GLY A 43 21.72 16.17 15.54
N ARG A 44 21.07 15.17 16.17
CA ARG A 44 19.81 14.58 15.72
C ARG A 44 18.72 14.86 16.75
N LYS A 45 17.53 15.20 16.29
CA LYS A 45 16.35 15.42 17.15
C LYS A 45 15.15 14.70 16.55
N MET A 46 14.61 13.71 17.30
CA MET A 46 13.35 13.08 16.96
C MET A 46 12.20 13.88 17.60
N THR A 47 11.15 14.13 16.85
CA THR A 47 9.95 14.85 17.31
C THR A 47 8.72 14.05 16.92
N GLN A 48 7.88 13.72 17.88
CA GLN A 48 6.58 13.12 17.65
C GLN A 48 5.58 14.21 17.28
N TYR A 49 4.93 14.07 16.12
CA TYR A 49 3.90 15.00 15.64
C TYR A 49 2.50 14.40 15.65
N PHE A 50 2.40 13.08 15.77
CA PHE A 50 1.13 12.37 15.79
C PHE A 50 1.21 11.12 16.68
N HIS A 51 0.13 10.83 17.37
CA HIS A 51 -0.13 9.56 18.05
C HIS A 51 -1.63 9.24 17.97
N LEU A 52 -1.95 7.95 17.93
CA LEU A 52 -3.34 7.52 17.97
C LEU A 52 -3.91 7.67 19.37
N GLU A 53 -5.08 8.29 19.46
CA GLU A 53 -5.84 8.42 20.69
C GLU A 53 -7.21 7.75 20.56
N SER A 54 -7.57 6.95 21.55
CA SER A 54 -8.93 6.46 21.67
C SER A 54 -9.79 7.54 22.34
N ARG A 55 -10.83 7.96 21.63
CA ARG A 55 -11.76 8.99 22.12
C ARG A 55 -13.21 8.49 22.04
N PRO A 56 -14.11 8.93 22.92
CA PRO A 56 -15.53 8.67 22.77
C PRO A 56 -16.04 9.16 21.41
N HIS A 57 -16.89 8.37 20.77
CA HIS A 57 -17.52 8.70 19.50
C HIS A 57 -19.00 9.00 19.74
N PHE A 58 -19.44 10.19 19.33
CA PHE A 58 -20.79 10.70 19.61
C PHE A 58 -21.60 10.96 18.34
N ASP A 59 -20.98 10.81 17.16
CA ASP A 59 -21.67 11.02 15.88
C ASP A 59 -22.68 9.89 15.63
N SER A 60 -23.77 10.20 14.95
CA SER A 60 -24.66 9.20 14.39
C SER A 60 -23.96 8.34 13.34
N TYR A 61 -24.60 7.26 12.92
CA TYR A 61 -24.07 6.41 11.85
C TYR A 61 -23.91 7.21 10.54
N GLU A 62 -24.91 7.99 10.18
CA GLU A 62 -24.95 8.82 8.97
C GLU A 62 -23.83 9.87 8.99
N GLU A 63 -23.67 10.60 10.08
CA GLU A 63 -22.58 11.58 10.25
C GLU A 63 -21.20 10.90 10.18
N THR A 64 -21.06 9.71 10.75
CA THR A 64 -19.82 8.92 10.69
C THR A 64 -19.49 8.54 9.26
N VAL A 65 -20.47 8.06 8.48
CA VAL A 65 -20.28 7.70 7.07
C VAL A 65 -19.86 8.92 6.26
N GLU A 66 -20.53 10.04 6.42
CA GLU A 66 -20.21 11.28 5.70
C GLU A 66 -18.81 11.79 6.03
N LYS A 67 -18.44 11.88 7.32
CA LYS A 67 -17.12 12.30 7.77
C LYS A 67 -16.02 11.36 7.28
N THR A 68 -16.24 10.05 7.38
CA THR A 68 -15.30 9.05 6.90
C THR A 68 -15.08 9.16 5.39
N SER A 69 -16.18 9.27 4.63
CA SER A 69 -16.11 9.46 3.18
C SER A 69 -15.33 10.73 2.80
N PHE A 70 -15.60 11.84 3.48
CA PHE A 70 -14.87 13.09 3.26
C PHE A 70 -13.38 12.94 3.56
N LEU A 71 -13.03 12.37 4.72
CA LEU A 71 -11.64 12.22 5.13
C LEU A 71 -10.84 11.31 4.19
N ILE A 72 -11.42 10.19 3.76
CA ILE A 72 -10.78 9.29 2.80
C ILE A 72 -10.53 10.00 1.47
N GLN A 73 -11.54 10.69 0.93
CA GLN A 73 -11.40 11.41 -0.33
C GLN A 73 -10.38 12.55 -0.23
N ASP A 74 -10.40 13.31 0.86
CA ASP A 74 -9.46 14.42 1.10
C ASP A 74 -8.01 13.88 1.21
N ALA A 75 -7.82 12.79 1.96
CA ALA A 75 -6.51 12.15 2.10
C ALA A 75 -5.94 11.68 0.76
N ILE A 76 -6.75 11.03 -0.08
CA ILE A 76 -6.32 10.58 -1.42
C ILE A 76 -5.99 11.79 -2.30
N LYS A 77 -6.86 12.80 -2.37
CA LYS A 77 -6.65 13.98 -3.20
C LYS A 77 -5.39 14.75 -2.83
N ARG A 78 -5.09 14.90 -1.55
CA ARG A 78 -3.87 15.56 -1.06
C ARG A 78 -2.59 14.80 -1.47
N GLN A 79 -2.67 13.48 -1.64
CA GLN A 79 -1.55 12.64 -2.07
C GLN A 79 -1.39 12.55 -3.59
N MET A 80 -2.30 13.13 -4.36
CA MET A 80 -2.21 13.15 -5.83
C MET A 80 -1.27 14.25 -6.38
N VAL A 81 -0.55 14.96 -5.54
CA VAL A 81 0.43 15.96 -5.98
C VAL A 81 1.66 15.24 -6.55
N SER A 82 1.90 15.40 -7.85
CA SER A 82 2.97 14.70 -8.55
C SER A 82 3.42 15.47 -9.78
N ASP A 83 4.72 15.47 -10.05
CA ASP A 83 5.34 16.06 -11.27
C ASP A 83 5.33 15.07 -12.45
N VAL A 84 4.89 13.83 -12.23
CA VAL A 84 4.80 12.77 -13.23
C VAL A 84 3.38 12.19 -13.29
N PRO A 85 3.01 11.47 -14.36
CA PRO A 85 1.72 10.81 -14.43
C PRO A 85 1.50 9.86 -13.25
N ILE A 86 0.31 9.91 -12.66
CA ILE A 86 -0.09 9.05 -11.54
C ILE A 86 -0.71 7.77 -12.12
N CYS A 87 -0.35 6.63 -11.53
CA CYS A 87 -1.01 5.35 -11.73
C CYS A 87 -1.41 4.75 -10.39
N THR A 88 -2.31 3.76 -10.39
CA THR A 88 -2.69 3.02 -9.19
C THR A 88 -2.59 1.52 -9.42
N PHE A 89 -2.28 0.79 -8.33
CA PHE A 89 -2.46 -0.66 -8.32
C PHE A 89 -3.92 -0.98 -7.98
N LEU A 90 -4.51 -1.90 -8.74
CA LEU A 90 -5.89 -2.33 -8.61
C LEU A 90 -5.93 -3.83 -8.31
N SER A 91 -6.24 -4.20 -7.09
CA SER A 91 -6.24 -5.60 -6.63
C SER A 91 -7.64 -6.24 -6.59
N GLY A 92 -8.68 -5.49 -6.97
CA GLY A 92 -10.07 -5.95 -6.83
C GLY A 92 -10.64 -5.81 -5.42
N GLY A 93 -9.82 -5.51 -4.42
CA GLY A 93 -10.24 -5.22 -3.04
C GLY A 93 -10.85 -3.82 -2.89
N VAL A 94 -11.56 -3.60 -1.77
CA VAL A 94 -12.28 -2.33 -1.52
C VAL A 94 -11.32 -1.14 -1.47
N ASP A 95 -10.19 -1.27 -0.79
CA ASP A 95 -9.25 -0.16 -0.56
C ASP A 95 -8.65 0.35 -1.88
N SER A 96 -8.08 -0.54 -2.68
CA SER A 96 -7.52 -0.20 -3.99
C SER A 96 -8.58 0.35 -4.96
N SER A 97 -9.81 -0.16 -4.85
CA SER A 97 -10.94 0.32 -5.66
C SER A 97 -11.33 1.75 -5.30
N VAL A 98 -11.40 2.08 -4.01
CA VAL A 98 -11.71 3.44 -3.54
C VAL A 98 -10.61 4.42 -3.94
N VAL A 99 -9.34 4.07 -3.75
CA VAL A 99 -8.20 4.91 -4.16
C VAL A 99 -8.27 5.18 -5.67
N SER A 100 -8.43 4.12 -6.47
CA SER A 100 -8.50 4.24 -7.93
C SER A 100 -9.72 5.05 -8.40
N ALA A 101 -10.87 4.90 -7.73
CA ALA A 101 -12.07 5.65 -8.07
C ALA A 101 -11.91 7.16 -7.84
N VAL A 102 -11.34 7.55 -6.71
CA VAL A 102 -11.07 8.97 -6.40
C VAL A 102 -10.02 9.53 -7.38
N CYS A 103 -8.93 8.80 -7.63
CA CYS A 103 -7.91 9.22 -8.59
C CYS A 103 -8.47 9.39 -10.01
N ALA A 104 -9.27 8.42 -10.49
CA ALA A 104 -9.90 8.50 -11.80
C ALA A 104 -10.85 9.72 -11.92
N ALA A 105 -11.66 9.97 -10.89
CA ALA A 105 -12.57 11.11 -10.86
C ALA A 105 -11.83 12.45 -10.90
N GLU A 106 -10.72 12.60 -10.17
CA GLU A 106 -9.92 13.82 -10.18
C GLU A 106 -9.16 14.02 -11.50
N LEU A 107 -8.60 12.96 -12.07
CA LEU A 107 -7.92 13.03 -13.38
C LEU A 107 -8.88 13.34 -14.52
N LYS A 108 -10.10 12.80 -14.47
CA LYS A 108 -11.16 13.07 -15.45
C LYS A 108 -11.53 14.56 -15.50
N LYS A 109 -11.53 15.27 -14.38
CA LYS A 109 -11.74 16.74 -14.33
C LYS A 109 -10.67 17.50 -15.10
N GLN A 110 -9.48 16.91 -15.25
CA GLN A 110 -8.36 17.46 -16.01
C GLN A 110 -8.30 16.95 -17.47
N GLY A 111 -9.31 16.21 -17.91
CA GLY A 111 -9.33 15.57 -19.24
C GLY A 111 -8.32 14.42 -19.37
N LYS A 112 -7.85 13.87 -18.27
CA LYS A 112 -6.88 12.77 -18.23
C LYS A 112 -7.55 11.45 -17.86
N LYS A 113 -6.97 10.35 -18.30
CA LYS A 113 -7.37 8.98 -17.97
C LYS A 113 -6.41 8.38 -16.94
N LEU A 114 -6.94 7.63 -15.99
CA LEU A 114 -6.12 6.93 -15.00
C LEU A 114 -5.51 5.67 -15.62
N THR A 115 -4.21 5.48 -15.45
CA THR A 115 -3.54 4.20 -15.73
C THR A 115 -3.57 3.34 -14.48
N THR A 116 -3.99 2.08 -14.61
CA THR A 116 -4.04 1.11 -13.50
C THR A 116 -3.27 -0.14 -13.82
N PHE A 117 -2.69 -0.76 -12.79
CA PHE A 117 -1.95 -2.01 -12.90
C PHE A 117 -2.51 -3.05 -11.95
N SER A 118 -2.58 -4.29 -12.39
CA SER A 118 -2.84 -5.45 -11.53
C SER A 118 -1.78 -6.51 -11.74
N PHE A 119 -1.48 -7.24 -10.68
CA PHE A 119 -0.62 -8.40 -10.73
C PHE A 119 -1.46 -9.67 -10.74
N ASP A 120 -1.09 -10.64 -11.59
CA ASP A 120 -1.70 -11.96 -11.60
C ASP A 120 -0.67 -13.03 -11.98
N PHE A 121 -0.97 -14.28 -11.69
CA PHE A 121 -0.18 -15.40 -12.14
C PHE A 121 -0.71 -15.94 -13.48
N ILE A 122 0.21 -16.31 -14.36
CA ILE A 122 -0.13 -16.98 -15.63
C ILE A 122 -0.89 -18.27 -15.30
N ASP A 123 -2.01 -18.51 -16.00
CA ASP A 123 -2.90 -19.67 -15.79
C ASP A 123 -3.52 -19.73 -14.36
N ASN A 124 -3.62 -18.63 -13.65
CA ASN A 124 -4.23 -18.60 -12.32
C ASN A 124 -5.66 -19.14 -12.33
N ASP A 125 -6.41 -18.91 -13.38
CA ASP A 125 -7.76 -19.46 -13.60
C ASP A 125 -7.82 -21.01 -13.55
N LYS A 126 -6.74 -21.69 -13.94
CA LYS A 126 -6.65 -23.15 -13.96
C LYS A 126 -6.20 -23.74 -12.61
N TYR A 127 -5.36 -23.01 -11.87
CA TYR A 127 -4.70 -23.54 -10.68
C TYR A 127 -5.24 -22.96 -9.37
N PHE A 128 -6.03 -21.91 -9.42
CA PHE A 128 -6.61 -21.30 -8.24
C PHE A 128 -7.49 -22.28 -7.47
N LYS A 129 -7.25 -22.33 -6.16
CA LYS A 129 -8.11 -23.07 -5.21
C LYS A 129 -8.55 -22.10 -4.13
N ALA A 130 -9.87 -21.90 -4.03
CA ALA A 130 -10.46 -21.09 -2.98
C ALA A 130 -10.11 -21.65 -1.59
N ASN A 131 -9.84 -20.75 -0.65
CA ASN A 131 -9.63 -21.06 0.75
C ASN A 131 -10.35 -20.04 1.63
N SER A 132 -10.29 -20.18 2.95
CA SER A 132 -10.98 -19.29 3.89
C SER A 132 -10.46 -17.85 3.85
N PHE A 133 -9.22 -17.64 3.46
CA PHE A 133 -8.60 -16.31 3.37
C PHE A 133 -8.83 -15.67 1.99
N GLN A 134 -8.80 -16.45 0.92
CA GLN A 134 -9.04 -16.01 -0.45
C GLN A 134 -10.13 -16.88 -1.09
N PRO A 135 -11.42 -16.52 -0.91
CA PRO A 135 -12.55 -17.31 -1.37
C PRO A 135 -12.80 -17.22 -2.88
N SER A 136 -12.23 -16.24 -3.55
CA SER A 136 -12.38 -16.02 -4.99
C SER A 136 -11.12 -15.41 -5.59
N GLN A 137 -10.98 -15.51 -6.91
CA GLN A 137 -9.94 -14.79 -7.64
C GLN A 137 -10.22 -13.29 -7.67
N ASP A 138 -9.17 -12.48 -7.74
CA ASP A 138 -9.27 -11.02 -7.77
C ASP A 138 -9.66 -10.49 -9.16
N ARG A 139 -9.21 -11.17 -10.22
CA ARG A 139 -9.38 -10.73 -11.62
C ARG A 139 -10.81 -10.33 -12.01
N PRO A 140 -11.87 -11.08 -11.67
CA PRO A 140 -13.24 -10.66 -11.99
C PRO A 140 -13.67 -9.34 -11.34
N TYR A 141 -13.13 -9.00 -10.17
CA TYR A 141 -13.38 -7.73 -9.51
C TYR A 141 -12.56 -6.60 -10.12
N VAL A 142 -11.32 -6.88 -10.50
CA VAL A 142 -10.47 -5.94 -11.26
C VAL A 142 -11.15 -5.55 -12.58
N ASP A 143 -11.64 -6.52 -13.36
CA ASP A 143 -12.30 -6.26 -14.65
C ASP A 143 -13.54 -5.37 -14.49
N LYS A 144 -14.34 -5.60 -13.44
CA LYS A 144 -15.50 -4.74 -13.11
C LYS A 144 -15.04 -3.30 -12.80
N MET A 145 -13.98 -3.16 -12.01
CA MET A 145 -13.46 -1.84 -11.66
C MET A 145 -12.84 -1.14 -12.86
N VAL A 146 -12.08 -1.82 -13.70
CA VAL A 146 -11.51 -1.28 -14.94
C VAL A 146 -12.62 -0.70 -15.83
N SER A 147 -13.71 -1.46 -16.00
CA SER A 147 -14.87 -1.03 -16.79
C SER A 147 -15.58 0.17 -16.16
N PHE A 148 -15.74 0.17 -14.82
CA PHE A 148 -16.38 1.25 -14.08
C PHE A 148 -15.57 2.56 -14.14
N LEU A 149 -14.26 2.46 -14.01
CA LEU A 149 -13.34 3.60 -14.01
C LEU A 149 -13.03 4.13 -15.42
N ASP A 150 -13.28 3.32 -16.44
CA ASP A 150 -12.77 3.55 -17.80
C ASP A 150 -11.26 3.79 -17.78
N SER A 151 -10.50 3.00 -17.01
CA SER A 151 -9.06 3.15 -16.84
C SER A 151 -8.28 2.50 -17.99
N ASP A 152 -7.07 3.01 -18.24
CA ASP A 152 -6.08 2.34 -19.07
C ASP A 152 -5.38 1.28 -18.22
N HIS A 153 -5.77 0.01 -18.38
CA HIS A 153 -5.38 -1.06 -17.48
C HIS A 153 -4.35 -2.01 -18.08
N HIS A 154 -3.36 -2.36 -17.26
CA HIS A 154 -2.31 -3.30 -17.62
C HIS A 154 -2.20 -4.43 -16.59
N TYR A 155 -2.32 -5.67 -17.05
CA TYR A 155 -2.00 -6.83 -16.23
C TYR A 155 -0.50 -7.13 -16.28
N LEU A 156 0.12 -7.21 -15.09
CA LEU A 156 1.48 -7.69 -14.90
C LEU A 156 1.39 -9.16 -14.53
N GLU A 157 1.71 -10.03 -15.48
CA GLU A 157 1.58 -11.47 -15.30
C GLU A 157 2.95 -12.14 -15.22
N CYS A 158 3.13 -13.06 -14.29
CA CYS A 158 4.33 -13.87 -14.20
C CYS A 158 4.01 -15.33 -13.88
N ASP A 159 4.91 -16.22 -14.24
CA ASP A 159 4.92 -17.59 -13.75
C ASP A 159 5.89 -17.76 -12.57
N ASN A 160 5.85 -18.93 -11.92
CA ASN A 160 6.72 -19.22 -10.78
C ASN A 160 8.22 -19.17 -11.12
N LYS A 161 8.59 -19.49 -12.36
CA LYS A 161 9.98 -19.45 -12.83
C LYS A 161 10.45 -18.01 -12.96
N MET A 162 9.66 -17.16 -13.59
CA MET A 162 9.95 -15.72 -13.69
C MET A 162 10.09 -15.09 -12.30
N GLN A 163 9.20 -15.45 -11.36
CA GLN A 163 9.26 -14.95 -9.99
C GLN A 163 10.57 -15.38 -9.29
N ALA A 164 10.97 -16.64 -9.42
CA ALA A 164 12.23 -17.13 -8.87
C ALA A 164 13.45 -16.45 -9.50
N ASP A 165 13.47 -16.27 -10.81
CA ASP A 165 14.57 -15.63 -11.56
C ASP A 165 14.70 -14.12 -11.19
N LEU A 166 13.59 -13.47 -10.80
CA LEU A 166 13.57 -12.07 -10.41
C LEU A 166 13.89 -11.83 -8.95
N LEU A 167 13.98 -12.87 -8.10
CA LEU A 167 14.20 -12.73 -6.66
C LEU A 167 15.44 -11.91 -6.33
N TYR A 168 16.58 -12.22 -6.96
CA TYR A 168 17.83 -11.47 -6.74
C TYR A 168 17.74 -10.04 -7.23
N ARG A 169 17.08 -9.81 -8.37
CA ARG A 169 16.85 -8.44 -8.87
C ARG A 169 15.96 -7.62 -7.95
N SER A 170 15.00 -8.25 -7.30
CA SER A 170 14.15 -7.60 -6.29
C SER A 170 14.98 -7.16 -5.08
N VAL A 171 15.92 -7.99 -4.63
CA VAL A 171 16.83 -7.64 -3.53
C VAL A 171 17.78 -6.50 -3.93
N ASP A 172 18.30 -6.52 -5.17
CA ASP A 172 19.22 -5.49 -5.66
C ASP A 172 18.51 -4.13 -5.88
N ALA A 173 17.18 -4.13 -6.07
CA ALA A 173 16.38 -2.92 -6.29
C ALA A 173 15.99 -2.19 -5.00
N HIS A 174 16.17 -2.80 -3.84
CA HIS A 174 15.93 -2.24 -2.51
C HIS A 174 17.24 -1.86 -1.82
#